data_7496a4a9ac76571cd61253dc00917281
#
_entry.id   7496a4a9ac76571cd61253dc00917281
#
_cell.length_a   1.000
_cell.length_b   1.000
_cell.length_c   1.000
_cell.angle_alpha   90.00
_cell.angle_beta   90.00
_cell.angle_gamma   90.00
#
_symmetry.space_group_name_H-M   'P 1'
#
loop_
_entity.id
_entity.type
_entity.pdbx_description
1 polymer ?
#
loop_
_entity_poly.entity_id
_entity_poly.type
_entity_poly.pdbx_seq_one_letter_code
_entity_poly.pdbx_strand_id
1 'polypeptide(L)'
;AWRDSNPADPIEPWDFRYSNGAANRELQARIPAAALLPVNQRFYRDLGADLTQLGVVFDLESRPDKSPLAYSDFLVRGRMANGQWQRPIARVLGTYPAGGLFSLNELVHENGHAVHVSAIHTRPAFMDWPDTLFTEAFADVPSWSVHEPAWQQRYLGAAVGEAASMRALFANVILDVAWSLFELRLLRDPALDPNAVWTDITHEYLRVVPHPEVPWWAMRVQLAGNPGYMVNYGLGALLTAEMRARTAAEIGPFDTGN
;
A
#
# COMPACT_ATOMS: atom_id res chain seq x y z
N ALA A 1 19.80 8.49 1.50
CA ALA A 1 19.19 7.98 0.26
C ALA A 1 18.05 8.89 -0.24
N TRP A 2 16.87 8.97 0.43
CA TRP A 2 15.76 9.83 0.00
C TRP A 2 16.18 11.31 -0.15
N ARG A 3 16.85 11.84 0.87
CA ARG A 3 17.34 13.23 0.90
C ARG A 3 18.29 13.55 -0.25
N ASP A 4 19.12 12.59 -0.64
CA ASP A 4 20.14 12.75 -1.68
C ASP A 4 19.56 12.62 -3.10
N SER A 5 18.41 11.96 -3.23
CA SER A 5 17.72 11.76 -4.51
C SER A 5 16.64 12.82 -4.81
N ASN A 6 16.31 13.68 -3.84
CA ASN A 6 15.33 14.74 -4.01
C ASN A 6 15.97 16.03 -4.58
N PRO A 7 15.19 16.84 -5.34
CA PRO A 7 15.65 18.17 -5.77
C PRO A 7 16.14 19.01 -4.59
N ALA A 8 17.09 19.87 -4.86
CA ALA A 8 17.67 20.72 -3.81
C ALA A 8 16.64 21.70 -3.20
N ASP A 9 15.61 22.06 -3.96
CA ASP A 9 14.60 23.02 -3.53
C ASP A 9 13.57 22.37 -2.61
N PRO A 10 13.13 23.06 -1.54
CA PRO A 10 12.02 22.62 -0.69
C PRO A 10 10.73 22.46 -1.50
N ILE A 11 9.88 21.53 -1.07
CA ILE A 11 8.60 21.21 -1.73
C ILE A 11 7.48 21.78 -0.86
N GLU A 12 6.51 22.45 -1.47
CA GLU A 12 5.29 22.85 -0.79
C GLU A 12 4.44 21.64 -0.42
N PRO A 13 3.70 21.64 0.70
CA PRO A 13 2.89 20.50 1.13
C PRO A 13 1.93 19.99 0.05
N TRP A 14 1.28 20.91 -0.67
CA TRP A 14 0.33 20.61 -1.76
C TRP A 14 0.99 20.09 -3.03
N ASP A 15 2.30 20.32 -3.22
CA ASP A 15 3.07 19.83 -4.37
C ASP A 15 3.78 18.50 -4.10
N PHE A 16 3.76 17.98 -2.88
CA PHE A 16 4.50 16.77 -2.51
C PHE A 16 4.18 15.59 -3.42
N ARG A 17 2.91 15.32 -3.65
CA ARG A 17 2.48 14.23 -4.54
C ARG A 17 2.78 14.51 -6.01
N TYR A 18 2.65 15.75 -6.46
CA TYR A 18 2.98 16.16 -7.82
C TYR A 18 4.48 15.99 -8.10
N SER A 19 5.32 16.51 -7.24
CA SER A 19 6.78 16.46 -7.38
C SER A 19 7.34 15.03 -7.40
N ASN A 20 6.71 14.12 -6.68
CA ASN A 20 7.10 12.71 -6.61
C ASN A 20 6.31 11.80 -7.59
N GLY A 21 5.35 12.34 -8.33
CA GLY A 21 4.41 11.59 -9.16
C GLY A 21 4.78 11.46 -10.63
N ALA A 22 6.04 11.65 -11.03
CA ALA A 22 6.46 11.58 -12.44
C ALA A 22 6.09 10.22 -13.06
N ALA A 23 6.41 9.12 -12.41
CA ALA A 23 6.08 7.78 -12.88
C ALA A 23 4.57 7.59 -13.09
N ASN A 24 3.74 8.10 -12.16
CA ASN A 24 2.29 8.04 -12.31
C ASN A 24 1.81 8.82 -13.55
N ARG A 25 2.34 10.02 -13.77
CA ARG A 25 1.96 10.83 -14.95
C ARG A 25 2.37 10.18 -16.28
N GLU A 26 3.57 9.62 -16.35
CA GLU A 26 4.07 8.96 -17.55
C GLU A 26 3.28 7.69 -17.89
N LEU A 27 2.86 6.93 -16.88
CA LEU A 27 2.11 5.68 -17.07
C LEU A 27 0.59 5.86 -17.09
N GLN A 28 0.06 7.06 -16.79
CA GLN A 28 -1.38 7.30 -16.64
C GLN A 28 -2.20 6.78 -17.81
N ALA A 29 -1.78 7.05 -19.06
CA ALA A 29 -2.49 6.61 -20.25
C ALA A 29 -2.45 5.09 -20.47
N ARG A 30 -1.53 4.38 -19.82
CA ARG A 30 -1.38 2.92 -19.89
C ARG A 30 -2.22 2.20 -18.86
N ILE A 31 -2.71 2.92 -17.86
CA ILE A 31 -3.43 2.35 -16.71
C ILE A 31 -4.81 3.01 -16.57
N PRO A 32 -5.70 2.88 -17.55
CA PRO A 32 -7.09 3.32 -17.39
C PRO A 32 -7.76 2.49 -16.28
N ALA A 33 -8.80 3.04 -15.64
CA ALA A 33 -9.53 2.36 -14.56
C ALA A 33 -9.95 0.93 -14.93
N ALA A 34 -10.41 0.72 -16.17
CA ALA A 34 -10.82 -0.61 -16.67
C ALA A 34 -9.67 -1.63 -16.75
N ALA A 35 -8.40 -1.19 -16.77
CA ALA A 35 -7.25 -2.08 -16.83
C ALA A 35 -6.80 -2.56 -15.43
N LEU A 36 -7.19 -1.88 -14.35
CA LEU A 36 -6.70 -2.15 -13.00
C LEU A 36 -6.92 -3.61 -12.58
N LEU A 37 -8.16 -4.08 -12.59
CA LEU A 37 -8.48 -5.44 -12.16
C LEU A 37 -7.88 -6.51 -13.08
N PRO A 38 -7.99 -6.44 -14.43
CA PRO A 38 -7.34 -7.40 -15.31
C PRO A 38 -5.82 -7.52 -15.12
N VAL A 39 -5.12 -6.41 -14.94
CA VAL A 39 -3.67 -6.40 -14.69
C VAL A 39 -3.37 -7.09 -13.35
N ASN A 40 -4.10 -6.75 -12.30
CA ASN A 40 -3.97 -7.37 -10.98
C ASN A 40 -4.19 -8.89 -11.05
N GLN A 41 -5.28 -9.35 -11.64
CA GLN A 41 -5.60 -10.76 -11.77
C GLN A 41 -4.51 -11.53 -12.54
N ARG A 42 -3.97 -10.92 -13.61
CA ARG A 42 -2.86 -11.50 -14.36
C ARG A 42 -1.61 -11.62 -13.50
N PHE A 43 -1.23 -10.56 -12.78
CA PHE A 43 -0.04 -10.56 -11.93
C PHE A 43 -0.13 -11.60 -10.82
N TYR A 44 -1.24 -11.63 -10.07
CA TYR A 44 -1.42 -12.61 -8.99
C TYR A 44 -1.49 -14.05 -9.50
N ARG A 45 -2.07 -14.29 -10.67
CA ARG A 45 -2.03 -15.61 -11.30
C ARG A 45 -0.61 -16.02 -11.67
N ASP A 46 0.19 -15.10 -12.19
CA ASP A 46 1.59 -15.34 -12.51
C ASP A 46 2.45 -15.59 -11.24
N LEU A 47 2.03 -15.08 -10.08
CA LEU A 47 2.60 -15.40 -8.76
C LEU A 47 2.07 -16.72 -8.17
N GLY A 48 1.16 -17.41 -8.83
CA GLY A 48 0.55 -18.65 -8.33
C GLY A 48 -0.62 -18.45 -7.36
N ALA A 49 -1.12 -17.23 -7.19
CA ALA A 49 -2.25 -16.88 -6.33
C ALA A 49 -3.44 -16.36 -7.15
N ASP A 50 -4.07 -17.21 -7.98
CA ASP A 50 -5.19 -16.82 -8.84
C ASP A 50 -6.39 -16.34 -8.01
N LEU A 51 -6.63 -15.02 -8.03
CA LEU A 51 -7.69 -14.37 -7.24
C LEU A 51 -9.09 -14.91 -7.56
N THR A 52 -9.32 -15.35 -8.81
CA THR A 52 -10.60 -15.96 -9.21
C THR A 52 -10.76 -17.34 -8.58
N GLN A 53 -9.71 -18.17 -8.60
CA GLN A 53 -9.74 -19.48 -7.95
C GLN A 53 -9.80 -19.37 -6.42
N LEU A 54 -9.23 -18.32 -5.85
CA LEU A 54 -9.37 -18.00 -4.43
C LEU A 54 -10.78 -17.53 -4.07
N GLY A 55 -11.61 -17.16 -5.04
CA GLY A 55 -12.97 -16.70 -4.82
C GLY A 55 -13.05 -15.30 -4.24
N VAL A 56 -12.04 -14.46 -4.49
CA VAL A 56 -12.02 -13.06 -4.03
C VAL A 56 -13.20 -12.30 -4.64
N VAL A 57 -13.94 -11.60 -3.79
CA VAL A 57 -15.07 -10.77 -4.21
C VAL A 57 -14.64 -9.32 -4.32
N PHE A 58 -14.87 -8.73 -5.48
CA PHE A 58 -14.50 -7.34 -5.76
C PHE A 58 -15.70 -6.41 -5.68
N ASP A 59 -15.57 -5.34 -4.92
CA ASP A 59 -16.49 -4.22 -4.87
C ASP A 59 -15.74 -2.94 -5.30
N LEU A 60 -15.61 -2.74 -6.61
CA LEU A 60 -14.85 -1.63 -7.20
C LEU A 60 -15.74 -0.59 -7.87
N GLU A 61 -17.07 -0.81 -7.93
CA GLU A 61 -18.00 0.13 -8.55
C GLU A 61 -18.17 1.39 -7.69
N SER A 62 -18.17 2.54 -8.35
CA SER A 62 -18.49 3.82 -7.69
C SER A 62 -20.00 3.93 -7.49
N ARG A 63 -20.41 4.31 -6.28
CA ARG A 63 -21.81 4.58 -5.94
C ARG A 63 -21.91 5.58 -4.80
N PRO A 64 -23.06 6.25 -4.62
CA PRO A 64 -23.32 7.09 -3.44
C PRO A 64 -23.09 6.31 -2.14
N ASP A 65 -22.63 6.99 -1.12
CA ASP A 65 -22.43 6.49 0.25
C ASP A 65 -21.42 5.33 0.38
N LYS A 66 -20.66 5.02 -0.67
CA LYS A 66 -19.55 4.08 -0.59
C LYS A 66 -18.36 4.72 0.14
N SER A 67 -17.69 3.95 0.99
CA SER A 67 -16.44 4.37 1.61
C SER A 67 -15.43 4.82 0.53
N PRO A 68 -14.79 5.98 0.69
CA PRO A 68 -13.72 6.41 -0.21
C PRO A 68 -12.41 5.66 0.00
N LEU A 69 -12.30 4.91 1.11
CA LEU A 69 -11.11 4.14 1.45
C LEU A 69 -11.12 2.81 0.72
N ALA A 70 -9.97 2.38 0.26
CA ALA A 70 -9.75 1.00 -0.13
C ALA A 70 -9.44 0.16 1.12
N TYR A 71 -9.95 -1.06 1.15
CA TYR A 71 -9.60 -2.04 2.18
C TYR A 71 -10.03 -3.45 1.77
N SER A 72 -9.41 -4.43 2.42
CA SER A 72 -9.78 -5.82 2.30
C SER A 72 -10.20 -6.40 3.63
N ASP A 73 -11.20 -7.29 3.61
CA ASP A 73 -11.70 -7.93 4.81
C ASP A 73 -12.18 -9.37 4.56
N PHE A 74 -12.58 -10.04 5.65
CA PHE A 74 -13.26 -11.33 5.58
C PHE A 74 -14.73 -11.15 5.19
N LEU A 75 -15.09 -11.50 3.96
CA LEU A 75 -16.49 -11.67 3.59
C LEU A 75 -17.08 -12.92 4.28
N VAL A 76 -16.29 -13.99 4.33
CA VAL A 76 -16.61 -15.22 5.06
C VAL A 76 -15.36 -15.67 5.82
N ARG A 77 -15.49 -15.91 7.11
CA ARG A 77 -14.41 -16.49 7.92
C ARG A 77 -14.28 -18.00 7.66
N GLY A 78 -13.04 -18.49 7.62
CA GLY A 78 -12.76 -19.90 7.46
C GLY A 78 -13.32 -20.74 8.64
N ARG A 79 -13.81 -21.93 8.35
CA ARG A 79 -14.46 -22.79 9.34
C ARG A 79 -14.44 -24.27 8.96
N MET A 80 -14.59 -25.14 9.95
CA MET A 80 -14.93 -26.53 9.71
C MET A 80 -16.43 -26.66 9.41
N ALA A 81 -16.76 -27.34 8.32
CA ALA A 81 -18.14 -27.70 7.99
C ALA A 81 -18.16 -29.13 7.49
N ASN A 82 -18.99 -29.98 8.09
CA ASN A 82 -19.13 -31.40 7.77
C ASN A 82 -17.76 -32.15 7.77
N GLY A 83 -16.89 -31.84 8.73
CA GLY A 83 -15.57 -32.44 8.86
C GLY A 83 -14.51 -31.95 7.84
N GLN A 84 -14.85 -30.98 6.99
CA GLN A 84 -13.97 -30.41 5.99
C GLN A 84 -13.69 -28.94 6.28
N TRP A 85 -12.46 -28.51 6.01
CA TRP A 85 -12.09 -27.10 6.07
C TRP A 85 -12.70 -26.33 4.89
N GLN A 86 -13.46 -25.29 5.23
CA GLN A 86 -13.90 -24.28 4.28
C GLN A 86 -13.03 -23.06 4.47
N ARG A 87 -12.25 -22.71 3.43
CA ARG A 87 -11.37 -21.56 3.45
C ARG A 87 -12.16 -20.26 3.59
N PRO A 88 -11.55 -19.20 4.15
CA PRO A 88 -12.15 -17.88 4.18
C PRO A 88 -12.32 -17.33 2.75
N ILE A 89 -13.25 -16.41 2.61
CA ILE A 89 -13.47 -15.64 1.38
C ILE A 89 -13.15 -14.18 1.69
N ALA A 90 -12.23 -13.60 0.92
CA ALA A 90 -11.88 -12.19 1.02
C ALA A 90 -12.80 -11.34 0.17
N ARG A 91 -13.04 -10.11 0.62
CA ARG A 91 -13.62 -9.03 -0.17
C ARG A 91 -12.60 -7.90 -0.29
N VAL A 92 -12.44 -7.37 -1.50
CA VAL A 92 -11.66 -6.17 -1.81
C VAL A 92 -12.60 -5.05 -2.18
N LEU A 93 -12.55 -3.95 -1.46
CA LEU A 93 -13.32 -2.75 -1.70
C LEU A 93 -12.40 -1.59 -2.07
N GLY A 94 -12.77 -0.83 -3.09
CA GLY A 94 -12.04 0.36 -3.51
C GLY A 94 -12.81 1.11 -4.60
N THR A 95 -12.41 2.36 -4.87
CA THR A 95 -13.00 3.17 -5.94
C THR A 95 -11.88 3.90 -6.67
N TYR A 96 -11.66 3.56 -7.93
CA TYR A 96 -10.52 4.02 -8.72
C TYR A 96 -10.96 4.67 -10.04
N PRO A 97 -11.63 5.83 -10.01
CA PRO A 97 -12.26 6.41 -11.20
C PRO A 97 -11.25 6.85 -12.28
N ALA A 98 -10.05 7.24 -11.87
CA ALA A 98 -9.02 7.76 -12.77
C ALA A 98 -7.99 6.71 -13.23
N GLY A 99 -7.92 5.56 -12.59
CA GLY A 99 -6.82 4.62 -12.82
C GLY A 99 -5.46 5.18 -12.36
N GLY A 100 -4.40 4.85 -13.11
CA GLY A 100 -3.03 5.30 -12.84
C GLY A 100 -2.23 4.37 -11.94
N LEU A 101 -0.91 4.64 -11.84
CA LEU A 101 0.02 3.79 -11.10
C LEU A 101 -0.29 3.73 -9.60
N PHE A 102 -0.72 4.85 -9.01
CA PHE A 102 -1.10 4.90 -7.60
C PHE A 102 -2.30 3.98 -7.31
N SER A 103 -3.38 4.09 -8.10
CA SER A 103 -4.55 3.21 -7.96
C SER A 103 -4.22 1.74 -8.22
N LEU A 104 -3.30 1.48 -9.15
CA LEU A 104 -2.84 0.13 -9.43
C LEU A 104 -2.06 -0.45 -8.26
N ASN A 105 -1.14 0.33 -7.68
CA ASN A 105 -0.38 -0.07 -6.50
C ASN A 105 -1.29 -0.38 -5.31
N GLU A 106 -2.25 0.51 -5.02
CA GLU A 106 -3.22 0.31 -3.94
C GLU A 106 -4.05 -0.96 -4.16
N LEU A 107 -4.55 -1.20 -5.39
CA LEU A 107 -5.31 -2.42 -5.67
C LEU A 107 -4.43 -3.69 -5.60
N VAL A 108 -3.15 -3.62 -5.97
CA VAL A 108 -2.22 -4.74 -5.75
C VAL A 108 -2.03 -4.99 -4.26
N HIS A 109 -1.86 -3.95 -3.45
CA HIS A 109 -1.77 -4.06 -1.99
C HIS A 109 -3.03 -4.72 -1.40
N GLU A 110 -4.22 -4.24 -1.74
CA GLU A 110 -5.48 -4.82 -1.26
C GLU A 110 -5.66 -6.29 -1.67
N ASN A 111 -5.21 -6.65 -2.87
CA ASN A 111 -5.19 -8.05 -3.30
C ASN A 111 -4.18 -8.89 -2.52
N GLY A 112 -3.09 -8.29 -2.04
CA GLY A 112 -2.16 -8.93 -1.11
C GLY A 112 -2.86 -9.34 0.19
N HIS A 113 -3.65 -8.45 0.77
CA HIS A 113 -4.51 -8.78 1.90
C HIS A 113 -5.51 -9.89 1.56
N ALA A 114 -6.14 -9.84 0.40
CA ALA A 114 -7.10 -10.88 -0.01
C ALA A 114 -6.46 -12.27 -0.14
N VAL A 115 -5.23 -12.34 -0.66
CA VAL A 115 -4.44 -13.59 -0.71
C VAL A 115 -4.11 -14.06 0.70
N HIS A 116 -3.66 -13.15 1.58
CA HIS A 116 -3.38 -13.45 2.99
C HIS A 116 -4.62 -14.01 3.69
N VAL A 117 -5.78 -13.33 3.63
CA VAL A 117 -7.06 -13.83 4.15
C VAL A 117 -7.35 -15.24 3.67
N SER A 118 -7.23 -15.46 2.36
CA SER A 118 -7.54 -16.77 1.73
C SER A 118 -6.60 -17.89 2.17
N ALA A 119 -5.40 -17.56 2.63
CA ALA A 119 -4.39 -18.51 3.09
C ALA A 119 -4.50 -18.83 4.60
N ILE A 120 -5.23 -18.05 5.38
CA ILE A 120 -5.36 -18.29 6.83
C ILE A 120 -6.08 -19.61 7.07
N HIS A 121 -5.37 -20.55 7.72
CA HIS A 121 -5.89 -21.84 8.14
C HIS A 121 -5.60 -22.06 9.62
N THR A 122 -6.58 -21.78 10.46
CA THR A 122 -6.43 -21.86 11.91
C THR A 122 -7.75 -22.29 12.58
N ARG A 123 -7.73 -22.48 13.90
CA ARG A 123 -8.93 -22.78 14.66
C ARG A 123 -9.93 -21.60 14.56
N PRO A 124 -11.24 -21.85 14.47
CA PRO A 124 -12.25 -20.79 14.31
C PRO A 124 -12.14 -19.64 15.34
N ALA A 125 -11.76 -19.96 16.58
CA ALA A 125 -11.58 -18.98 17.64
C ALA A 125 -10.42 -17.99 17.40
N PHE A 126 -9.51 -18.31 16.50
CA PHE A 126 -8.35 -17.48 16.15
C PHE A 126 -8.41 -16.99 14.68
N MET A 127 -9.57 -17.15 14.03
CA MET A 127 -9.78 -16.75 12.66
C MET A 127 -9.95 -15.21 12.59
N ASP A 128 -8.83 -14.54 12.54
CA ASP A 128 -8.73 -13.10 12.33
C ASP A 128 -7.36 -12.77 11.75
N TRP A 129 -7.09 -11.49 11.52
CA TRP A 129 -5.76 -11.02 11.18
C TRP A 129 -4.75 -11.40 12.26
N PRO A 130 -3.56 -11.94 11.91
CA PRO A 130 -2.58 -12.38 12.91
C PRO A 130 -2.01 -11.22 13.71
N ASP A 131 -1.47 -10.23 13.05
CA ASP A 131 -1.08 -8.92 13.56
C ASP A 131 -1.04 -7.91 12.41
N THR A 132 -1.20 -6.63 12.76
CA THR A 132 -1.33 -5.58 11.75
C THR A 132 -0.02 -5.25 11.06
N LEU A 133 1.12 -5.34 11.75
CA LEU A 133 2.43 -5.10 11.17
C LEU A 133 2.74 -6.10 10.05
N PHE A 134 2.60 -7.40 10.34
CA PHE A 134 2.83 -8.45 9.34
C PHE A 134 1.82 -8.36 8.21
N THR A 135 0.56 -8.08 8.52
CA THR A 135 -0.53 -7.99 7.55
C THR A 135 -0.27 -6.90 6.51
N GLU A 136 0.13 -5.70 6.94
CA GLU A 136 0.49 -4.60 6.05
C GLU A 136 1.76 -4.90 5.25
N ALA A 137 2.80 -5.40 5.93
CA ALA A 137 4.05 -5.75 5.27
C ALA A 137 3.88 -6.83 4.19
N PHE A 138 3.05 -7.85 4.45
CA PHE A 138 2.78 -8.91 3.50
C PHE A 138 2.07 -8.38 2.24
N ALA A 139 1.09 -7.49 2.41
CA ALA A 139 0.37 -6.88 1.29
C ALA A 139 1.30 -6.02 0.43
N ASP A 140 2.31 -5.41 1.03
CA ASP A 140 3.29 -4.60 0.31
C ASP A 140 4.35 -5.42 -0.43
N VAL A 141 4.56 -6.69 -0.11
CA VAL A 141 5.51 -7.54 -0.86
C VAL A 141 5.20 -7.55 -2.36
N PRO A 142 3.99 -7.85 -2.83
CA PRO A 142 3.65 -7.75 -4.24
C PRO A 142 3.44 -6.30 -4.71
N SER A 143 2.94 -5.39 -3.87
CA SER A 143 2.61 -4.03 -4.31
C SER A 143 3.84 -3.23 -4.74
N TRP A 144 4.99 -3.42 -4.10
CA TRP A 144 6.21 -2.75 -4.49
C TRP A 144 6.70 -3.15 -5.89
N SER A 145 6.32 -4.34 -6.37
CA SER A 145 6.70 -4.81 -7.72
C SER A 145 6.19 -3.88 -8.83
N VAL A 146 5.08 -3.15 -8.64
CA VAL A 146 4.56 -2.23 -9.66
C VAL A 146 5.51 -1.06 -9.95
N HIS A 147 6.46 -0.82 -9.05
CA HIS A 147 7.50 0.18 -9.21
C HIS A 147 8.77 -0.37 -9.88
N GLU A 148 8.85 -1.66 -10.13
CA GLU A 148 9.98 -2.26 -10.86
C GLU A 148 9.80 -2.07 -12.37
N PRO A 149 10.79 -1.51 -13.10
CA PRO A 149 10.68 -1.32 -14.55
C PRO A 149 10.39 -2.62 -15.32
N ALA A 150 10.92 -3.75 -14.87
CA ALA A 150 10.66 -5.06 -15.46
C ALA A 150 9.19 -5.46 -15.34
N TRP A 151 8.56 -5.22 -14.18
CA TRP A 151 7.15 -5.43 -13.95
C TRP A 151 6.29 -4.53 -14.87
N GLN A 152 6.62 -3.24 -14.92
CA GLN A 152 5.92 -2.27 -15.76
C GLN A 152 5.98 -2.66 -17.22
N GLN A 153 7.15 -3.05 -17.73
CA GLN A 153 7.30 -3.52 -19.10
C GLN A 153 6.44 -4.77 -19.37
N ARG A 154 6.43 -5.74 -18.46
CA ARG A 154 5.68 -7.00 -18.63
C ARG A 154 4.17 -6.80 -18.59
N TYR A 155 3.66 -6.01 -17.66
CA TYR A 155 2.21 -5.92 -17.40
C TYR A 155 1.54 -4.72 -18.05
N LEU A 156 2.28 -3.64 -18.32
CA LEU A 156 1.77 -2.41 -18.91
C LEU A 156 2.24 -2.18 -20.35
N GLY A 157 3.25 -2.93 -20.79
CA GLY A 157 3.86 -2.76 -22.12
C GLY A 157 4.71 -1.48 -22.24
N ALA A 158 5.02 -0.84 -21.13
CA ALA A 158 5.88 0.34 -21.05
C ALA A 158 6.49 0.41 -19.65
N ALA A 159 7.67 1.00 -19.52
CA ALA A 159 8.32 1.25 -18.25
C ALA A 159 8.84 2.68 -18.20
N VAL A 160 8.82 3.26 -17.01
CA VAL A 160 9.51 4.53 -16.75
C VAL A 160 10.91 4.29 -16.23
N GLY A 161 11.75 5.32 -16.24
CA GLY A 161 13.10 5.23 -15.69
C GLY A 161 13.09 4.83 -14.21
N GLU A 162 14.01 3.96 -13.81
CA GLU A 162 14.12 3.41 -12.46
C GLU A 162 14.11 4.50 -11.38
N ALA A 163 14.87 5.60 -11.58
CA ALA A 163 14.92 6.69 -10.62
C ALA A 163 13.56 7.36 -10.39
N ALA A 164 12.71 7.53 -11.42
CA ALA A 164 11.37 8.08 -11.28
C ALA A 164 10.43 7.12 -10.57
N SER A 165 10.55 5.83 -10.88
CA SER A 165 9.75 4.76 -10.29
C SER A 165 10.07 4.56 -8.81
N MET A 166 11.36 4.47 -8.48
CA MET A 166 11.81 4.36 -7.08
C MET A 166 11.48 5.62 -6.27
N ARG A 167 11.54 6.79 -6.87
CA ARG A 167 11.10 8.02 -6.21
C ARG A 167 9.61 7.95 -5.83
N ALA A 168 8.76 7.43 -6.71
CA ALA A 168 7.33 7.30 -6.43
C ALA A 168 7.08 6.29 -5.28
N LEU A 169 7.77 5.16 -5.25
CA LEU A 169 7.71 4.19 -4.16
C LEU A 169 8.19 4.80 -2.83
N PHE A 170 9.41 5.34 -2.81
CA PHE A 170 9.99 5.86 -1.58
C PHE A 170 9.31 7.12 -1.07
N ALA A 171 8.61 7.89 -1.91
CA ALA A 171 7.78 8.99 -1.45
C ALA A 171 6.62 8.52 -0.55
N ASN A 172 6.02 7.37 -0.87
CA ASN A 172 5.00 6.78 -0.01
C ASN A 172 5.61 6.22 1.27
N VAL A 173 6.68 5.42 1.15
CA VAL A 173 7.36 4.80 2.30
C VAL A 173 7.83 5.87 3.31
N ILE A 174 8.50 6.92 2.87
CA ILE A 174 8.99 7.96 3.79
C ILE A 174 7.85 8.77 4.43
N LEU A 175 6.73 8.92 3.72
CA LEU A 175 5.55 9.57 4.26
C LEU A 175 4.89 8.72 5.37
N ASP A 176 4.83 7.40 5.19
CA ASP A 176 4.34 6.47 6.21
C ASP A 176 5.26 6.45 7.45
N VAL A 177 6.57 6.53 7.25
CA VAL A 177 7.53 6.73 8.36
C VAL A 177 7.28 8.06 9.07
N ALA A 178 7.00 9.15 8.33
CA ALA A 178 6.70 10.45 8.93
C ALA A 178 5.43 10.39 9.81
N TRP A 179 4.34 9.76 9.33
CA TRP A 179 3.14 9.56 10.15
C TRP A 179 3.39 8.66 11.37
N SER A 180 4.23 7.64 11.23
CA SER A 180 4.62 6.79 12.37
C SER A 180 5.36 7.59 13.44
N LEU A 181 6.31 8.43 13.04
CA LEU A 181 7.03 9.32 13.97
C LEU A 181 6.10 10.35 14.61
N PHE A 182 5.18 10.91 13.83
CA PHE A 182 4.18 11.85 14.29
C PHE A 182 3.30 11.24 15.38
N GLU A 183 2.70 10.09 15.12
CA GLU A 183 1.86 9.40 16.09
C GLU A 183 2.64 9.03 17.35
N LEU A 184 3.85 8.49 17.22
CA LEU A 184 4.70 8.17 18.37
C LEU A 184 5.05 9.38 19.24
N ARG A 185 5.31 10.55 18.63
CA ARG A 185 5.57 11.78 19.40
C ARG A 185 4.35 12.21 20.19
N LEU A 186 3.17 12.22 19.57
CA LEU A 186 1.93 12.61 20.24
C LEU A 186 1.47 11.60 21.30
N LEU A 187 1.67 10.30 21.09
CA LEU A 187 1.38 9.30 22.12
C LEU A 187 2.30 9.40 23.34
N ARG A 188 3.55 9.86 23.15
CA ARG A 188 4.48 10.09 24.25
C ARG A 188 4.19 11.37 25.02
N ASP A 189 3.75 12.40 24.34
CA ASP A 189 3.40 13.68 24.93
C ASP A 189 2.16 14.27 24.23
N PRO A 190 0.97 14.00 24.79
CA PRO A 190 -0.29 14.49 24.23
C PRO A 190 -0.50 16.02 24.35
N ALA A 191 0.39 16.72 25.06
CA ALA A 191 0.33 18.18 25.18
C ALA A 191 0.97 18.93 24.00
N LEU A 192 1.69 18.21 23.12
CA LEU A 192 2.30 18.81 21.94
C LEU A 192 1.25 19.31 20.95
N ASP A 193 1.56 20.44 20.28
CA ASP A 193 0.77 20.91 19.15
C ASP A 193 1.01 19.99 17.94
N PRO A 194 -0.03 19.27 17.46
CA PRO A 194 0.10 18.34 16.34
C PRO A 194 0.56 19.03 15.05
N ASN A 195 0.14 20.27 14.80
CA ASN A 195 0.56 21.00 13.60
C ASN A 195 2.06 21.33 13.64
N ALA A 196 2.58 21.75 14.79
CA ALA A 196 4.00 21.99 14.95
C ALA A 196 4.81 20.68 14.79
N VAL A 197 4.39 19.60 15.46
CA VAL A 197 5.06 18.30 15.36
C VAL A 197 5.11 17.78 13.92
N TRP A 198 4.00 17.88 13.19
CA TRP A 198 3.95 17.45 11.79
C TRP A 198 4.83 18.31 10.89
N THR A 199 4.79 19.62 11.07
CA THR A 199 5.61 20.57 10.32
C THR A 199 7.10 20.30 10.52
N ASP A 200 7.54 20.07 11.77
CA ASP A 200 8.94 19.75 12.07
C ASP A 200 9.38 18.46 11.40
N ILE A 201 8.58 17.38 11.51
CA ILE A 201 8.89 16.08 10.91
C ILE A 201 8.99 16.20 9.38
N THR A 202 8.02 16.83 8.75
CA THR A 202 7.99 16.92 7.29
C THR A 202 9.05 17.85 6.75
N HIS A 203 9.37 18.91 7.46
CA HIS A 203 10.51 19.78 7.12
C HIS A 203 11.85 19.05 7.25
N GLU A 204 12.07 18.35 8.36
CA GLU A 204 13.34 17.67 8.65
C GLU A 204 13.58 16.50 7.67
N TYR A 205 12.60 15.64 7.49
CA TYR A 205 12.78 14.37 6.76
C TYR A 205 12.35 14.42 5.30
N LEU A 206 11.32 15.21 4.95
CA LEU A 206 10.76 15.27 3.61
C LEU A 206 11.14 16.54 2.85
N ARG A 207 11.80 17.53 3.50
CA ARG A 207 12.13 18.84 2.93
C ARG A 207 10.90 19.64 2.48
N VAL A 208 9.79 19.44 3.19
CA VAL A 208 8.58 20.23 2.95
C VAL A 208 8.74 21.60 3.59
N VAL A 209 8.29 22.64 2.89
CA VAL A 209 8.24 24.01 3.42
C VAL A 209 7.35 24.03 4.66
N PRO A 210 7.79 24.65 5.78
CA PRO A 210 6.99 24.72 7.00
C PRO A 210 5.68 25.47 6.80
N HIS A 211 4.56 24.80 7.04
CA HIS A 211 3.21 25.34 7.00
C HIS A 211 2.39 24.82 8.19
N PRO A 212 2.61 25.33 9.41
CA PRO A 212 1.90 24.85 10.59
C PRO A 212 0.38 25.15 10.54
N GLU A 213 -0.04 26.06 9.69
CA GLU A 213 -1.46 26.37 9.44
C GLU A 213 -2.15 25.32 8.55
N VAL A 214 -1.40 24.38 7.94
CA VAL A 214 -1.94 23.34 7.05
C VAL A 214 -1.87 21.97 7.73
N PRO A 215 -2.95 21.50 8.35
CA PRO A 215 -2.96 20.27 9.13
C PRO A 215 -3.10 19.01 8.21
N TRP A 216 -2.24 18.86 7.21
CA TRP A 216 -2.36 17.75 6.26
C TRP A 216 -2.01 16.37 6.83
N TRP A 217 -1.47 16.29 8.05
CA TRP A 217 -1.40 15.06 8.84
C TRP A 217 -2.79 14.41 9.03
N ALA A 218 -3.86 15.22 9.10
CA ALA A 218 -5.22 14.76 9.33
C ALA A 218 -5.84 13.97 8.16
N MET A 219 -5.12 13.80 7.06
CA MET A 219 -5.54 12.93 5.95
C MET A 219 -5.56 11.44 6.32
N ARG A 220 -4.92 11.04 7.42
CA ARG A 220 -4.88 9.65 7.88
C ARG A 220 -5.96 9.39 8.92
N VAL A 221 -7.03 8.73 8.49
CA VAL A 221 -8.18 8.36 9.36
C VAL A 221 -7.75 7.43 10.51
N GLN A 222 -6.72 6.63 10.33
CA GLN A 222 -6.18 5.73 11.35
C GLN A 222 -5.75 6.47 12.60
N LEU A 223 -5.24 7.70 12.50
CA LEU A 223 -4.85 8.51 13.66
C LEU A 223 -6.00 8.75 14.66
N ALA A 224 -7.24 8.81 14.15
CA ALA A 224 -8.43 8.98 14.98
C ALA A 224 -9.14 7.66 15.29
N GLY A 225 -9.21 6.75 14.30
CA GLY A 225 -9.95 5.51 14.41
C GLY A 225 -9.21 4.37 15.10
N ASN A 226 -7.90 4.33 14.97
CA ASN A 226 -7.03 3.26 15.48
C ASN A 226 -5.72 3.83 16.01
N PRO A 227 -5.70 4.52 17.16
CA PRO A 227 -4.48 5.10 17.73
C PRO A 227 -3.36 4.05 17.91
N GLY A 228 -2.15 4.39 17.47
CA GLY A 228 -1.00 3.48 17.46
C GLY A 228 -0.85 2.67 16.15
N TYR A 229 -1.77 2.84 15.19
CA TYR A 229 -1.75 2.05 13.96
C TYR A 229 -0.66 2.46 12.98
N MET A 230 -0.28 3.73 12.92
CA MET A 230 0.66 4.24 11.91
C MET A 230 2.05 3.60 11.98
N VAL A 231 2.45 3.13 13.16
CA VAL A 231 3.72 2.40 13.37
C VAL A 231 3.79 1.14 12.49
N ASN A 232 2.65 0.51 12.19
CA ASN A 232 2.60 -0.70 11.35
C ASN A 232 3.07 -0.42 9.93
N TYR A 233 2.77 0.76 9.37
CA TYR A 233 3.24 1.14 8.03
C TYR A 233 4.74 1.43 8.02
N GLY A 234 5.23 2.24 8.97
CA GLY A 234 6.65 2.60 9.02
C GLY A 234 7.57 1.41 9.30
N LEU A 235 7.24 0.56 10.27
CA LEU A 235 7.99 -0.68 10.53
C LEU A 235 7.68 -1.75 9.47
N GLY A 236 6.46 -1.78 8.95
CA GLY A 236 6.02 -2.66 7.87
C GLY A 236 6.90 -2.52 6.64
N ALA A 237 7.27 -1.30 6.27
CA ALA A 237 8.16 -1.06 5.14
C ALA A 237 9.53 -1.76 5.29
N LEU A 238 10.09 -1.80 6.52
CA LEU A 238 11.33 -2.52 6.79
C LEU A 238 11.12 -4.04 6.69
N LEU A 239 10.02 -4.55 7.21
CA LEU A 239 9.66 -5.95 7.12
C LEU A 239 9.39 -6.36 5.68
N THR A 240 8.68 -5.54 4.90
CA THR A 240 8.46 -5.74 3.46
C THR A 240 9.78 -5.89 2.72
N ALA A 241 10.74 -4.98 2.96
CA ALA A 241 12.05 -5.04 2.32
C ALA A 241 12.79 -6.36 2.64
N GLU A 242 12.76 -6.79 3.91
CA GLU A 242 13.37 -8.05 4.34
C GLU A 242 12.66 -9.27 3.71
N MET A 243 11.32 -9.28 3.70
CA MET A 243 10.54 -10.36 3.09
C MET A 243 10.84 -10.47 1.59
N ARG A 244 10.88 -9.34 0.87
CA ARG A 244 11.23 -9.31 -0.56
C ARG A 244 12.64 -9.83 -0.80
N ALA A 245 13.61 -9.39 -0.01
CA ALA A 245 15.00 -9.84 -0.12
C ALA A 245 15.13 -11.35 0.10
N ARG A 246 14.48 -11.89 1.12
CA ARG A 246 14.48 -13.34 1.40
C ARG A 246 13.78 -14.14 0.30
N THR A 247 12.62 -13.68 -0.15
CA THR A 247 11.89 -14.33 -1.24
C THR A 247 12.75 -14.39 -2.51
N ALA A 248 13.39 -13.27 -2.88
CA ALA A 248 14.27 -13.23 -4.04
C ALA A 248 15.51 -14.12 -3.88
N ALA A 249 16.03 -14.29 -2.67
CA ALA A 249 17.15 -15.18 -2.39
C ALA A 249 16.78 -16.68 -2.54
N GLU A 250 15.53 -17.04 -2.21
CA GLU A 250 15.06 -18.43 -2.22
C GLU A 250 14.55 -18.87 -3.61
N ILE A 251 13.80 -18.00 -4.29
CA ILE A 251 13.11 -18.37 -5.55
C ILE A 251 13.56 -17.55 -6.77
N GLY A 252 14.50 -16.61 -6.59
CA GLY A 252 14.90 -15.65 -7.62
C GLY A 252 13.99 -14.43 -7.72
N PRO A 253 14.24 -13.54 -8.70
CA PRO A 253 13.39 -12.37 -8.95
C PRO A 253 11.95 -12.80 -9.26
N PHE A 254 10.99 -12.30 -8.50
CA PHE A 254 9.57 -12.65 -8.61
C PHE A 254 8.69 -11.49 -9.12
N ASP A 255 9.25 -10.32 -9.38
CA ASP A 255 8.52 -9.14 -9.82
C ASP A 255 7.76 -9.33 -11.14
N THR A 256 8.18 -10.25 -11.95
CA THR A 256 7.52 -10.59 -13.22
C THR A 256 6.70 -11.88 -13.17
N GLY A 257 6.42 -12.38 -11.99
CA GLY A 257 5.81 -13.69 -11.79
C GLY A 257 6.86 -14.80 -11.86
N ASN A 258 6.48 -15.99 -11.42
CA ASN A 258 7.39 -17.13 -11.31
C ASN A 258 6.86 -18.32 -12.12
#